data_baaedd2c8c5075bda8ac07ebedf9ff31
#
_entry.id   baaedd2c8c5075bda8ac07ebedf9ff31
#
_cell.length_a   1.000
_cell.length_b   1.000
_cell.length_c   1.000
_cell.angle_alpha   90.00
_cell.angle_beta   90.00
_cell.angle_gamma   90.00
#
_symmetry.space_group_name_H-M   'P 1'
#
loop_
_entity.id
_entity.type
_entity.pdbx_description
1 polymer ?
#
loop_
_entity_poly.entity_id
_entity_poly.type
_entity_poly.pdbx_seq_one_letter_code
_entity_poly.pdbx_strand_id
1 'polypeptide(L)'
;TEQAAYNKAGGDPQKQQELIEEWAAAGTYSTNMGSRVHYELEKETIKRNGSYKEVRQPIFECDNTQIFKGNSMITAGKNFLNLMEQRGAVLLDTEIVLGDPELGYTGQPDKVWLIMNIHQNEFGLVITDWKTNKPKNFLETKFTKRMLEPYGKYPDNALGHYYVQLPLYGKLLIEMLQGTKYENIKLYGCIVTHLKEDANFDEYRVPKDIITTTLNLDIKKYLTT
;
A
#
# COMPACT_ATOMS: atom_id res chain seq x y z
N THR A 1 8.90 -0.08 20.16
CA THR A 1 10.03 -0.92 20.63
C THR A 1 10.23 -0.75 22.13
N GLU A 2 10.76 -1.75 22.81
CA GLU A 2 11.03 -1.73 24.26
C GLU A 2 11.88 -0.52 24.68
N GLN A 3 12.93 -0.20 23.90
CA GLN A 3 13.77 0.98 24.15
C GLN A 3 13.00 2.31 24.09
N ALA A 4 12.04 2.43 23.15
CA ALA A 4 11.21 3.63 23.07
C ALA A 4 10.24 3.73 24.26
N ALA A 5 9.71 2.60 24.73
CA ALA A 5 8.88 2.55 25.93
C ALA A 5 9.68 2.90 27.20
N TYR A 6 10.89 2.35 27.33
CA TYR A 6 11.82 2.68 28.42
C TYR A 6 12.09 4.20 28.50
N ASN A 7 12.48 4.80 27.36
CA ASN A 7 12.75 6.23 27.31
C ASN A 7 11.52 7.09 27.67
N LYS A 8 10.33 6.69 27.20
CA LYS A 8 9.08 7.41 27.51
C LYS A 8 8.62 7.21 28.94
N ALA A 9 8.92 6.05 29.54
CA ALA A 9 8.61 5.74 30.93
C ALA A 9 9.54 6.46 31.94
N GLY A 10 10.65 7.05 31.46
CA GLY A 10 11.64 7.69 32.33
C GLY A 10 12.37 6.71 33.24
N GLY A 11 12.52 5.45 32.82
CA GLY A 11 13.19 4.39 33.57
C GLY A 11 12.29 3.65 34.57
N ASP A 12 11.00 3.95 34.64
CA ASP A 12 10.03 3.24 35.48
C ASP A 12 9.59 1.93 34.79
N PRO A 13 9.92 0.74 35.37
CA PRO A 13 9.61 -0.54 34.74
C PRO A 13 8.11 -0.83 34.60
N GLN A 14 7.29 -0.42 35.58
CA GLN A 14 5.85 -0.65 35.52
C GLN A 14 5.24 0.18 34.41
N LYS A 15 5.57 1.44 34.32
CA LYS A 15 5.10 2.35 33.28
C LYS A 15 5.63 1.95 31.90
N GLN A 16 6.82 1.39 31.81
CA GLN A 16 7.35 0.82 30.57
C GLN A 16 6.48 -0.35 30.09
N GLN A 17 6.13 -1.27 30.97
CA GLN A 17 5.29 -2.42 30.66
C GLN A 17 3.88 -1.97 30.21
N GLU A 18 3.26 -1.03 30.92
CA GLU A 18 1.97 -0.45 30.54
C GLU A 18 1.98 0.18 29.14
N LEU A 19 3.06 0.90 28.78
CA LEU A 19 3.22 1.49 27.45
C LEU A 19 3.39 0.42 26.37
N ILE A 20 4.12 -0.66 26.63
CA ILE A 20 4.30 -1.77 25.68
C ILE A 20 2.93 -2.43 25.42
N GLU A 21 2.15 -2.70 26.45
CA GLU A 21 0.82 -3.30 26.33
C GLU A 21 -0.17 -2.38 25.60
N GLU A 22 -0.18 -1.08 25.92
CA GLU A 22 -0.98 -0.08 25.19
C GLU A 22 -0.63 -0.05 23.70
N TRP A 23 0.67 -0.05 23.36
CA TRP A 23 1.10 -0.01 21.96
C TRP A 23 0.79 -1.31 21.22
N ALA A 24 0.94 -2.45 21.88
CA ALA A 24 0.57 -3.75 21.33
C ALA A 24 -0.94 -3.82 21.03
N ALA A 25 -1.76 -3.39 21.98
CA ALA A 25 -3.22 -3.33 21.83
C ALA A 25 -3.63 -2.39 20.68
N ALA A 26 -3.01 -1.20 20.59
CA ALA A 26 -3.24 -0.24 19.50
C ALA A 26 -2.81 -0.79 18.13
N GLY A 27 -1.71 -1.54 18.10
CA GLY A 27 -1.24 -2.25 16.90
C GLY A 27 -2.24 -3.30 16.44
N THR A 28 -2.67 -4.19 17.34
CA THR A 28 -3.67 -5.23 17.08
C THR A 28 -4.99 -4.61 16.60
N TYR A 29 -5.46 -3.55 17.26
CA TYR A 29 -6.65 -2.81 16.86
C TYR A 29 -6.56 -2.34 15.41
N SER A 30 -5.45 -1.68 15.05
CA SER A 30 -5.25 -1.14 13.70
C SER A 30 -5.12 -2.24 12.65
N THR A 31 -4.43 -3.34 12.97
CA THR A 31 -4.25 -4.50 12.08
C THR A 31 -5.57 -5.19 11.80
N ASN A 32 -6.37 -5.48 12.82
CA ASN A 32 -7.66 -6.14 12.65
C ASN A 32 -8.61 -5.31 11.78
N MET A 33 -8.71 -4.01 12.03
CA MET A 33 -9.53 -3.12 11.22
C MET A 33 -9.02 -3.04 9.77
N GLY A 34 -7.72 -2.89 9.57
CA GLY A 34 -7.08 -2.88 8.24
C GLY A 34 -7.35 -4.16 7.47
N SER A 35 -7.10 -5.32 8.07
CA SER A 35 -7.35 -6.64 7.46
C SER A 35 -8.79 -6.82 7.03
N ARG A 36 -9.74 -6.38 7.87
CA ARG A 36 -11.17 -6.41 7.53
C ARG A 36 -11.48 -5.53 6.32
N VAL A 37 -10.97 -4.30 6.29
CA VAL A 37 -11.22 -3.36 5.20
C VAL A 37 -10.67 -3.90 3.88
N HIS A 38 -9.41 -4.39 3.87
CA HIS A 38 -8.80 -5.01 2.68
C HIS A 38 -9.62 -6.20 2.20
N TYR A 39 -9.97 -7.13 3.09
CA TYR A 39 -10.78 -8.30 2.76
C TYR A 39 -12.12 -7.96 2.11
N GLU A 40 -12.88 -7.01 2.68
CA GLU A 40 -14.17 -6.60 2.12
C GLU A 40 -14.02 -5.88 0.78
N LEU A 41 -12.98 -5.09 0.60
CA LEU A 41 -12.69 -4.42 -0.67
C LEU A 41 -12.16 -5.38 -1.73
N GLU A 42 -11.41 -6.41 -1.36
CA GLU A 42 -11.02 -7.49 -2.27
C GLU A 42 -12.26 -8.24 -2.79
N LYS A 43 -13.16 -8.65 -1.90
CA LYS A 43 -14.43 -9.29 -2.28
C LYS A 43 -15.26 -8.42 -3.24
N GLU A 44 -15.41 -7.12 -2.91
CA GLU A 44 -16.12 -6.17 -3.78
C GLU A 44 -15.47 -6.09 -5.15
N THR A 45 -14.15 -6.04 -5.20
CA THR A 45 -13.36 -5.95 -6.43
C THR A 45 -13.54 -7.19 -7.30
N ILE A 46 -13.44 -8.38 -6.72
CA ILE A 46 -13.63 -9.66 -7.42
C ILE A 46 -15.05 -9.76 -7.98
N LYS A 47 -16.05 -9.36 -7.19
CA LYS A 47 -17.45 -9.32 -7.62
C LYS A 47 -17.65 -8.42 -8.84
N ARG A 48 -17.05 -7.22 -8.86
CA ARG A 48 -17.14 -6.27 -9.98
C ARG A 48 -16.45 -6.82 -11.24
N ASN A 49 -15.33 -7.45 -11.07
CA ASN A 49 -14.53 -7.98 -12.18
C ASN A 49 -15.07 -9.32 -12.75
N GLY A 50 -16.11 -9.89 -12.13
CA GLY A 50 -16.64 -11.19 -12.53
C GLY A 50 -15.64 -12.35 -12.39
N SER A 51 -14.63 -12.18 -11.59
CA SER A 51 -13.60 -13.18 -11.34
C SER A 51 -14.13 -14.27 -10.39
N TYR A 52 -13.67 -15.51 -10.58
CA TYR A 52 -13.93 -16.65 -9.69
C TYR A 52 -12.80 -16.84 -8.66
N LYS A 53 -11.93 -15.86 -8.47
CA LYS A 53 -10.84 -15.91 -7.47
C LYS A 53 -11.47 -16.08 -6.07
N GLU A 54 -11.05 -17.10 -5.36
CA GLU A 54 -11.46 -17.31 -3.98
C GLU A 54 -10.70 -16.37 -3.06
N VAL A 55 -11.42 -15.64 -2.23
CA VAL A 55 -10.84 -14.73 -1.23
C VAL A 55 -10.71 -15.48 0.08
N ARG A 56 -9.49 -15.70 0.53
CA ARG A 56 -9.25 -16.26 1.85
C ARG A 56 -9.53 -15.22 2.93
N GLN A 57 -10.50 -15.52 3.79
CA GLN A 57 -10.77 -14.65 4.94
C GLN A 57 -9.59 -14.65 5.91
N PRO A 58 -8.97 -13.49 6.18
CA PRO A 58 -7.94 -13.39 7.20
C PRO A 58 -8.56 -13.52 8.59
N ILE A 59 -7.73 -13.92 9.56
CA ILE A 59 -8.14 -13.94 10.97
C ILE A 59 -8.10 -12.52 11.49
N PHE A 60 -9.24 -11.98 11.88
CA PHE A 60 -9.36 -10.70 12.57
C PHE A 60 -10.55 -10.70 13.51
N GLU A 61 -10.41 -9.98 14.61
CA GLU A 61 -11.48 -9.73 15.57
C GLU A 61 -11.70 -8.23 15.66
N CYS A 62 -12.89 -7.78 15.35
CA CYS A 62 -13.25 -6.37 15.37
C CYS A 62 -14.39 -6.12 16.37
N ASP A 63 -14.22 -5.13 17.22
CA ASP A 63 -15.30 -4.60 18.06
C ASP A 63 -16.29 -3.75 17.22
N ASN A 64 -17.39 -3.34 17.84
CA ASN A 64 -18.41 -2.54 17.17
C ASN A 64 -17.88 -1.20 16.64
N THR A 65 -16.91 -0.58 17.30
CA THR A 65 -16.30 0.67 16.88
C THR A 65 -15.44 0.46 15.64
N GLN A 66 -14.63 -0.61 15.62
CA GLN A 66 -13.84 -1.00 14.45
C GLN A 66 -14.72 -1.35 13.25
N ILE A 67 -15.83 -2.06 13.50
CA ILE A 67 -16.82 -2.39 12.46
C ILE A 67 -17.40 -1.11 11.87
N PHE A 68 -17.85 -0.17 12.70
CA PHE A 68 -18.42 1.10 12.24
C PHE A 68 -17.41 1.91 11.40
N LYS A 69 -16.22 2.16 11.94
CA LYS A 69 -15.15 2.89 11.25
C LYS A 69 -14.70 2.18 9.97
N GLY A 70 -14.53 0.87 10.03
CA GLY A 70 -14.18 0.04 8.88
C GLY A 70 -15.24 0.09 7.78
N ASN A 71 -16.53 0.18 8.09
CA ASN A 71 -17.61 0.34 7.11
C ASN A 71 -17.48 1.68 6.35
N SER A 72 -17.13 2.76 7.04
CA SER A 72 -16.85 4.05 6.38
C SER A 72 -15.65 3.94 5.43
N MET A 73 -14.55 3.31 5.86
CA MET A 73 -13.38 3.09 5.01
C MET A 73 -13.69 2.18 3.81
N ILE A 74 -14.51 1.14 3.98
CA ILE A 74 -14.98 0.29 2.88
C ILE A 74 -15.80 1.12 1.88
N THR A 75 -16.65 2.02 2.37
CA THR A 75 -17.40 2.96 1.50
C THR A 75 -16.44 3.87 0.73
N ALA A 76 -15.42 4.43 1.39
CA ALA A 76 -14.38 5.22 0.73
C ALA A 76 -13.65 4.43 -0.38
N GLY A 77 -13.28 3.18 -0.11
CA GLY A 77 -12.67 2.30 -1.10
C GLY A 77 -13.58 2.02 -2.29
N LYS A 78 -14.88 1.76 -2.07
CA LYS A 78 -15.87 1.60 -3.15
C LYS A 78 -16.00 2.87 -4.01
N ASN A 79 -15.96 4.04 -3.39
CA ASN A 79 -15.99 5.33 -4.09
C ASN A 79 -14.74 5.51 -4.96
N PHE A 80 -13.57 5.12 -4.47
CA PHE A 80 -12.35 5.13 -5.27
C PHE A 80 -12.42 4.15 -6.46
N LEU A 81 -12.94 2.93 -6.27
CA LEU A 81 -13.15 1.99 -7.37
C LEU A 81 -14.04 2.60 -8.46
N ASN A 82 -15.17 3.21 -8.08
CA ASN A 82 -16.06 3.91 -9.01
C ASN A 82 -15.33 5.03 -9.75
N LEU A 83 -14.50 5.80 -9.06
CA LEU A 83 -13.72 6.87 -9.66
C LEU A 83 -12.71 6.35 -10.70
N MET A 84 -12.03 5.24 -10.42
CA MET A 84 -11.09 4.63 -11.36
C MET A 84 -11.82 4.12 -12.62
N GLU A 85 -12.95 3.46 -12.46
CA GLU A 85 -13.81 3.02 -13.57
C GLU A 85 -14.30 4.21 -14.41
N GLN A 86 -14.74 5.30 -13.79
CA GLN A 86 -15.13 6.55 -14.46
C GLN A 86 -13.97 7.20 -15.24
N ARG A 87 -12.74 7.03 -14.78
CA ARG A 87 -11.53 7.45 -15.49
C ARG A 87 -11.16 6.53 -16.66
N GLY A 88 -11.93 5.49 -16.91
CA GLY A 88 -11.68 4.51 -17.97
C GLY A 88 -10.62 3.48 -17.60
N ALA A 89 -10.28 3.36 -16.33
CA ALA A 89 -9.37 2.31 -15.87
C ALA A 89 -10.08 0.95 -15.85
N VAL A 90 -9.41 -0.08 -16.34
CA VAL A 90 -9.88 -1.46 -16.30
C VAL A 90 -9.08 -2.20 -15.24
N LEU A 91 -9.75 -2.77 -14.26
CA LEU A 91 -9.11 -3.59 -13.24
C LEU A 91 -8.59 -4.89 -13.87
N LEU A 92 -7.29 -5.16 -13.72
CA LEU A 92 -6.68 -6.41 -14.20
C LEU A 92 -6.65 -7.48 -13.11
N ASP A 93 -6.20 -7.11 -11.91
CA ASP A 93 -6.11 -8.05 -10.78
C ASP A 93 -6.17 -7.32 -9.44
N THR A 94 -6.42 -8.09 -8.39
CA THR A 94 -6.42 -7.68 -6.99
C THR A 94 -5.60 -8.66 -6.17
N GLU A 95 -4.80 -8.15 -5.22
CA GLU A 95 -3.97 -8.98 -4.31
C GLU A 95 -3.12 -10.01 -5.09
N ILE A 96 -2.55 -9.58 -6.22
CA ILE A 96 -1.67 -10.44 -7.02
C ILE A 96 -0.32 -10.59 -6.31
N VAL A 97 0.12 -11.82 -6.12
CA VAL A 97 1.46 -12.10 -5.56
C VAL A 97 2.48 -12.02 -6.69
N LEU A 98 3.40 -11.10 -6.57
CA LEU A 98 4.53 -10.88 -7.47
C LEU A 98 5.80 -11.35 -6.79
N GLY A 99 6.76 -11.85 -7.55
CA GLY A 99 8.04 -12.28 -6.97
C GLY A 99 9.15 -12.43 -7.97
N ASP A 100 10.36 -12.18 -7.52
CA ASP A 100 11.59 -12.52 -8.21
C ASP A 100 12.28 -13.65 -7.42
N PRO A 101 12.26 -14.90 -7.94
CA PRO A 101 12.84 -16.04 -7.24
C PRO A 101 14.38 -15.99 -7.17
N GLU A 102 15.04 -15.26 -8.07
CA GLU A 102 16.50 -15.13 -8.08
C GLU A 102 16.96 -14.14 -7.00
N LEU A 103 16.21 -13.07 -6.80
CA LEU A 103 16.50 -12.04 -5.81
C LEU A 103 15.84 -12.31 -4.45
N GLY A 104 14.90 -13.24 -4.39
CA GLY A 104 14.24 -13.64 -3.16
C GLY A 104 13.35 -12.57 -2.55
N TYR A 105 12.84 -11.61 -3.35
CA TYR A 105 11.88 -10.63 -2.86
C TYR A 105 10.52 -10.77 -3.53
N THR A 106 9.49 -10.44 -2.77
CA THR A 106 8.09 -10.55 -3.20
C THR A 106 7.33 -9.26 -2.90
N GLY A 107 6.21 -9.09 -3.58
CA GLY A 107 5.30 -7.99 -3.35
C GLY A 107 3.86 -8.39 -3.65
N GLN A 108 2.92 -7.66 -3.06
CA GLN A 108 1.49 -7.92 -3.26
C GLN A 108 0.75 -6.57 -3.29
N PRO A 109 0.57 -5.98 -4.48
CA PRO A 109 -0.24 -4.78 -4.62
C PRO A 109 -1.72 -5.10 -4.46
N ASP A 110 -2.46 -4.21 -3.81
CA ASP A 110 -3.91 -4.39 -3.66
C ASP A 110 -4.62 -4.41 -5.01
N LYS A 111 -4.22 -3.55 -5.97
CA LYS A 111 -4.87 -3.46 -7.28
C LYS A 111 -3.89 -3.16 -8.41
N VAL A 112 -4.09 -3.80 -9.53
CA VAL A 112 -3.42 -3.51 -10.80
C VAL A 112 -4.47 -3.09 -11.83
N TRP A 113 -4.28 -1.92 -12.41
CA TRP A 113 -5.17 -1.33 -13.40
C TRP A 113 -4.50 -1.19 -14.76
N LEU A 114 -5.28 -1.40 -15.82
CA LEU A 114 -4.93 -0.99 -17.17
C LEU A 114 -5.59 0.35 -17.46
N ILE A 115 -4.83 1.31 -17.95
CA ILE A 115 -5.34 2.59 -18.42
C ILE A 115 -4.86 2.88 -19.84
N MET A 116 -5.67 3.61 -20.58
CA MET A 116 -5.29 4.05 -21.92
C MET A 116 -4.81 5.51 -21.87
N ASN A 117 -3.60 5.75 -22.35
CA ASN A 117 -3.13 7.09 -22.63
C ASN A 117 -3.65 7.53 -24.00
N ILE A 118 -4.71 8.32 -24.01
CA ILE A 118 -5.39 8.77 -25.24
C ILE A 118 -4.45 9.56 -26.18
N HIS A 119 -3.50 10.32 -25.60
CA HIS A 119 -2.56 11.13 -26.39
C HIS A 119 -1.51 10.30 -27.12
N GLN A 120 -1.12 9.17 -26.57
CA GLN A 120 -0.12 8.28 -27.13
C GLN A 120 -0.71 7.04 -27.79
N ASN A 121 -2.02 6.83 -27.63
CA ASN A 121 -2.72 5.61 -28.06
C ASN A 121 -2.05 4.33 -27.51
N GLU A 122 -1.56 4.40 -26.29
CA GLU A 122 -0.83 3.30 -25.62
C GLU A 122 -1.54 2.94 -24.32
N PHE A 123 -1.51 1.65 -23.98
CA PHE A 123 -1.93 1.16 -22.68
C PHE A 123 -0.77 1.14 -21.70
N GLY A 124 -1.08 1.38 -20.45
CA GLY A 124 -0.12 1.29 -19.36
C GLY A 124 -0.75 0.81 -18.08
N LEU A 125 0.09 0.47 -17.12
CA LEU A 125 -0.31 -0.02 -15.81
C LEU A 125 -0.35 1.12 -14.79
N VAL A 126 -1.33 1.04 -13.91
CA VAL A 126 -1.37 1.82 -12.66
C VAL A 126 -1.51 0.85 -11.51
N ILE A 127 -0.69 1.02 -10.47
CA ILE A 127 -0.77 0.25 -9.23
C ILE A 127 -1.39 1.13 -8.17
N THR A 128 -2.36 0.59 -7.44
CA THR A 128 -2.95 1.28 -6.30
C THR A 128 -2.96 0.38 -5.08
N ASP A 129 -2.86 1.01 -3.90
CA ASP A 129 -2.76 0.30 -2.64
C ASP A 129 -3.53 1.07 -1.56
N TRP A 130 -4.30 0.34 -0.74
CA TRP A 130 -5.11 0.90 0.32
C TRP A 130 -4.30 1.13 1.58
N LYS A 131 -4.54 2.25 2.24
CA LYS A 131 -3.98 2.51 3.57
C LYS A 131 -5.08 3.01 4.50
N THR A 132 -5.12 2.43 5.70
CA THR A 132 -6.08 2.74 6.76
C THR A 132 -5.44 3.38 7.99
N ASN A 133 -4.18 3.82 7.86
CA ASN A 133 -3.41 4.45 8.94
C ASN A 133 -4.12 5.72 9.44
N LYS A 134 -3.98 6.01 10.74
CA LYS A 134 -4.38 7.34 11.25
C LYS A 134 -3.59 8.43 10.52
N PRO A 135 -4.21 9.58 10.13
CA PRO A 135 -3.54 10.65 9.37
C PRO A 135 -2.22 11.10 10.00
N LYS A 136 -2.18 11.19 11.33
CA LYS A 136 -0.97 11.53 12.07
C LYS A 136 0.18 10.57 11.78
N ASN A 137 -0.06 9.27 11.84
CA ASN A 137 0.96 8.25 11.61
C ASN A 137 1.37 8.14 10.13
N PHE A 138 0.55 8.65 9.23
CA PHE A 138 0.73 8.55 7.80
C PHE A 138 1.66 9.65 7.24
N LEU A 139 1.47 10.88 7.70
CA LEU A 139 2.15 12.07 7.18
C LEU A 139 3.24 12.65 8.11
N GLU A 140 3.20 12.31 9.41
CA GLU A 140 4.17 12.87 10.34
C GLU A 140 5.59 12.43 10.03
N THR A 141 6.47 13.40 9.99
CA THR A 141 7.92 13.20 10.05
C THR A 141 8.47 13.84 11.32
N LYS A 142 9.43 13.19 11.94
CA LYS A 142 10.36 13.92 12.81
C LYS A 142 11.18 14.81 11.88
N PHE A 143 11.09 16.10 12.05
CA PHE A 143 11.46 17.23 11.16
C PHE A 143 12.78 17.11 10.39
N THR A 144 13.67 16.19 10.73
CA THR A 144 14.99 16.06 10.14
C THR A 144 15.24 14.68 9.49
N LYS A 145 14.30 13.72 9.60
CA LYS A 145 14.55 12.38 9.13
C LYS A 145 14.20 12.26 7.64
N ARG A 146 15.21 11.97 6.85
CA ARG A 146 15.09 11.72 5.41
C ARG A 146 15.32 10.25 5.11
N MET A 147 14.73 9.79 4.03
CA MET A 147 15.01 8.46 3.50
C MET A 147 16.48 8.34 3.10
N LEU A 148 16.97 7.12 2.98
CA LEU A 148 18.30 6.85 2.45
C LEU A 148 18.34 7.09 0.94
N GLU A 149 19.57 7.31 0.41
CA GLU A 149 19.76 7.40 -1.03
C GLU A 149 19.31 6.10 -1.74
N PRO A 150 18.73 6.21 -2.92
CA PRO A 150 18.59 7.40 -3.76
C PRO A 150 17.35 8.27 -3.48
N TYR A 151 16.66 8.06 -2.38
CA TYR A 151 15.40 8.75 -2.03
C TYR A 151 15.58 9.86 -0.98
N GLY A 152 16.81 10.29 -0.71
CA GLY A 152 17.19 11.21 0.39
C GLY A 152 16.48 12.57 0.42
N LYS A 153 15.88 13.02 -0.69
CA LYS A 153 15.08 14.24 -0.73
C LYS A 153 13.67 14.09 -0.12
N TYR A 154 13.21 12.86 0.08
CA TYR A 154 11.88 12.57 0.62
C TYR A 154 11.93 12.35 2.14
N PRO A 155 10.82 12.64 2.84
CA PRO A 155 10.74 12.39 4.28
C PRO A 155 10.70 10.89 4.58
N ASP A 156 11.40 10.48 5.64
CA ASP A 156 11.33 9.12 6.18
C ASP A 156 10.08 9.00 7.07
N ASN A 157 8.94 8.77 6.42
CA ASN A 157 7.64 8.53 7.05
C ASN A 157 6.89 7.40 6.33
N ALA A 158 5.72 7.02 6.84
CA ALA A 158 4.96 5.93 6.26
C ALA A 158 4.60 6.19 4.78
N LEU A 159 4.18 7.40 4.42
CA LEU A 159 3.88 7.74 3.03
C LEU A 159 5.11 7.65 2.13
N GLY A 160 6.28 8.14 2.60
CA GLY A 160 7.55 8.03 1.87
C GLY A 160 7.91 6.57 1.58
N HIS A 161 7.73 5.67 2.56
CA HIS A 161 7.96 4.25 2.37
C HIS A 161 7.00 3.64 1.34
N TYR A 162 5.73 4.00 1.37
CA TYR A 162 4.76 3.53 0.37
C TYR A 162 5.07 4.06 -1.03
N TYR A 163 5.63 5.26 -1.14
CA TYR A 163 6.07 5.82 -2.42
C TYR A 163 7.19 5.02 -3.08
N VAL A 164 8.03 4.33 -2.30
CA VAL A 164 9.05 3.41 -2.83
C VAL A 164 8.46 2.01 -3.05
N GLN A 165 7.61 1.55 -2.14
CA GLN A 165 7.02 0.21 -2.17
C GLN A 165 6.20 -0.05 -3.45
N LEU A 166 5.32 0.89 -3.84
CA LEU A 166 4.44 0.67 -4.98
C LEU A 166 5.20 0.56 -6.32
N PRO A 167 6.17 1.43 -6.65
CA PRO A 167 6.98 1.24 -7.84
C PRO A 167 7.83 -0.03 -7.83
N LEU A 168 8.23 -0.56 -6.66
CA LEU A 168 8.88 -1.88 -6.58
C LEU A 168 7.94 -2.99 -7.02
N TYR A 169 6.66 -2.93 -6.64
CA TYR A 169 5.65 -3.85 -7.16
C TYR A 169 5.49 -3.70 -8.69
N GLY A 170 5.50 -2.46 -9.19
CA GLY A 170 5.47 -2.18 -10.62
C GLY A 170 6.67 -2.74 -11.37
N LYS A 171 7.85 -2.65 -10.78
CA LYS A 171 9.09 -3.23 -11.32
C LYS A 171 8.98 -4.76 -11.42
N LEU A 172 8.58 -5.43 -10.34
CA LEU A 172 8.34 -6.88 -10.34
C LEU A 172 7.36 -7.29 -11.44
N LEU A 173 6.24 -6.58 -11.56
CA LEU A 173 5.23 -6.90 -12.57
C LEU A 173 5.77 -6.73 -14.00
N ILE A 174 6.50 -5.65 -14.27
CA ILE A 174 7.12 -5.43 -15.59
C ILE A 174 8.17 -6.52 -15.88
N GLU A 175 8.97 -6.91 -14.91
CA GLU A 175 9.97 -7.97 -15.06
C GLU A 175 9.31 -9.34 -15.35
N MET A 176 8.21 -9.66 -14.68
CA MET A 176 7.43 -10.88 -14.95
C MET A 176 6.78 -10.90 -16.34
N LEU A 177 6.57 -9.74 -16.95
CA LEU A 177 5.99 -9.63 -18.29
C LEU A 177 7.03 -9.70 -19.41
N GLN A 178 8.33 -9.70 -19.11
CA GLN A 178 9.39 -9.84 -20.11
C GLN A 178 9.28 -11.17 -20.87
N GLY A 179 9.55 -11.15 -22.17
CA GLY A 179 9.39 -12.31 -23.04
C GLY A 179 7.94 -12.69 -23.35
N THR A 180 6.96 -11.93 -22.89
CA THR A 180 5.54 -12.08 -23.25
C THR A 180 5.12 -11.04 -24.29
N LYS A 181 3.93 -11.19 -24.86
CA LYS A 181 3.36 -10.16 -25.76
C LYS A 181 3.10 -8.80 -25.07
N TYR A 182 3.25 -8.72 -23.76
CA TYR A 182 3.04 -7.51 -22.96
C TYR A 182 4.36 -6.88 -22.46
N GLU A 183 5.52 -7.35 -22.92
CA GLU A 183 6.83 -6.90 -22.46
C GLU A 183 7.08 -5.38 -22.59
N ASN A 184 6.39 -4.73 -23.52
CA ASN A 184 6.53 -3.29 -23.76
C ASN A 184 5.54 -2.43 -22.96
N ILE A 185 4.72 -3.04 -22.08
CA ILE A 185 3.79 -2.28 -21.27
C ILE A 185 4.53 -1.42 -20.22
N LYS A 186 4.07 -0.18 -20.04
CA LYS A 186 4.73 0.78 -19.16
C LYS A 186 3.97 0.94 -17.85
N LEU A 187 4.68 1.22 -16.77
CA LEU A 187 4.09 1.70 -15.53
C LEU A 187 3.83 3.21 -15.63
N TYR A 188 2.56 3.60 -15.72
CA TYR A 188 2.17 5.01 -15.85
C TYR A 188 2.04 5.73 -14.51
N GLY A 189 1.83 4.98 -13.43
CA GLY A 189 1.71 5.58 -12.12
C GLY A 189 1.46 4.59 -11.00
N CYS A 190 1.65 5.11 -9.79
CA CYS A 190 1.28 4.43 -8.56
C CYS A 190 0.51 5.41 -7.68
N ILE A 191 -0.52 4.93 -6.97
CA ILE A 191 -1.38 5.74 -6.11
C ILE A 191 -1.52 5.04 -4.76
N VAL A 192 -1.13 5.71 -3.71
CA VAL A 192 -1.48 5.31 -2.34
C VAL A 192 -2.84 5.93 -2.04
N THR A 193 -3.83 5.10 -1.78
CA THR A 193 -5.20 5.54 -1.49
C THR A 193 -5.45 5.42 0.01
N HIS A 194 -5.49 6.55 0.68
CA HIS A 194 -5.73 6.64 2.11
C HIS A 194 -7.23 6.69 2.39
N LEU A 195 -7.76 5.61 2.97
CA LEU A 195 -9.16 5.46 3.30
C LEU A 195 -9.44 6.06 4.68
N LYS A 196 -10.43 6.95 4.78
CA LYS A 196 -10.72 7.69 6.01
C LYS A 196 -12.01 7.21 6.69
N GLU A 197 -12.09 7.43 8.00
CA GLU A 197 -13.23 7.05 8.84
C GLU A 197 -14.52 7.88 8.54
N ASP A 198 -14.43 8.92 7.71
CA ASP A 198 -15.54 9.76 7.27
C ASP A 198 -16.11 9.36 5.89
N ALA A 199 -15.79 8.17 5.40
CA ALA A 199 -16.15 7.63 4.11
C ALA A 199 -15.54 8.38 2.90
N ASN A 200 -14.55 9.25 3.13
CA ASN A 200 -13.75 9.89 2.11
C ASN A 200 -12.40 9.19 1.94
N PHE A 201 -11.68 9.53 0.87
CA PHE A 201 -10.32 9.07 0.63
C PHE A 201 -9.45 10.20 0.11
N ASP A 202 -8.13 10.07 0.31
CA ASP A 202 -7.15 10.93 -0.31
C ASP A 202 -6.29 10.11 -1.27
N GLU A 203 -5.99 10.66 -2.46
CA GLU A 203 -5.08 10.07 -3.42
C GLU A 203 -3.69 10.71 -3.26
N TYR A 204 -2.69 9.89 -2.94
CA TYR A 204 -1.30 10.30 -2.94
C TYR A 204 -0.60 9.64 -4.11
N ARG A 205 -0.41 10.41 -5.18
CA ARG A 205 0.29 9.94 -6.38
C ARG A 205 1.78 9.89 -6.11
N VAL A 206 2.38 8.76 -6.40
CA VAL A 206 3.84 8.61 -6.29
C VAL A 206 4.52 9.56 -7.28
N PRO A 207 5.49 10.39 -6.84
CA PRO A 207 6.24 11.28 -7.70
C PRO A 207 6.93 10.53 -8.85
N LYS A 208 6.92 11.11 -10.05
CA LYS A 208 7.47 10.46 -11.26
C LYS A 208 8.94 10.10 -11.13
N ASP A 209 9.71 10.92 -10.45
CA ASP A 209 11.14 10.67 -10.23
C ASP A 209 11.39 9.48 -9.29
N ILE A 210 10.54 9.26 -8.26
CA ILE A 210 10.61 8.03 -7.47
C ILE A 210 10.32 6.82 -8.35
N ILE A 211 9.26 6.86 -9.17
CA ILE A 211 8.93 5.76 -10.09
C ILE A 211 10.12 5.48 -10.99
N THR A 212 10.66 6.48 -11.66
CA THR A 212 11.81 6.34 -12.57
C THR A 212 13.04 5.80 -11.85
N THR A 213 13.36 6.34 -10.69
CA THR A 213 14.50 5.88 -9.87
C THR A 213 14.34 4.42 -9.49
N THR A 214 13.14 4.03 -9.02
CA THR A 214 12.87 2.65 -8.57
C THR A 214 12.89 1.66 -9.73
N LEU A 215 12.32 1.99 -10.88
CA LEU A 215 12.36 1.11 -12.06
C LEU A 215 13.79 0.85 -12.55
N ASN A 216 14.68 1.84 -12.41
CA ASN A 216 16.10 1.73 -12.79
C ASN A 216 17.00 1.22 -11.66
N LEU A 217 16.46 0.93 -10.48
CA LEU A 217 17.24 0.48 -9.33
C LEU A 217 17.79 -0.92 -9.58
N ASP A 218 19.10 -1.07 -9.40
CA ASP A 218 19.73 -2.39 -9.30
C ASP A 218 19.52 -2.93 -7.87
N ILE A 219 18.47 -3.73 -7.70
CA ILE A 219 18.07 -4.25 -6.38
C ILE A 219 19.16 -5.18 -5.80
N LYS A 220 19.94 -5.89 -6.65
CA LYS A 220 21.01 -6.78 -6.20
C LYS A 220 21.99 -6.08 -5.27
N LYS A 221 22.30 -4.82 -5.52
CA LYS A 221 23.21 -4.02 -4.68
C LYS A 221 22.72 -3.80 -3.24
N TYR A 222 21.42 -3.95 -3.01
CA TYR A 222 20.80 -3.68 -1.70
C TYR A 222 20.40 -4.96 -0.94
N LEU A 223 20.44 -6.12 -1.59
CA LEU A 223 20.11 -7.40 -0.98
C LEU A 223 21.34 -8.17 -0.48
N THR A 224 22.55 -7.76 -0.88
CA THR A 224 23.81 -8.45 -0.56
C THR A 224 24.56 -7.84 0.63
N THR A 225 23.94 -6.94 1.39
CA THR A 225 24.45 -6.35 2.64
C THR A 225 23.64 -6.88 3.83
#